data_1637521f23f01ad9baa9580202f5afc8
#
_entry.id   1637521f23f01ad9baa9580202f5afc8
#
_cell.length_a   1.000
_cell.length_b   1.000
_cell.length_c   1.000
_cell.angle_alpha   90.00
_cell.angle_beta   90.00
_cell.angle_gamma   90.00
#
_symmetry.space_group_name_H-M   'P 1'
#
loop_
_entity.id
_entity.type
_entity.pdbx_description
1 polymer ?
#
loop_
_entity_poly.entity_id
_entity_poly.type
_entity_poly.pdbx_seq_one_letter_code
_entity_poly.pdbx_strand_id
1 'polypeptide(L)'
;DDPQQAAIGFRDAIRIGVEKRRTVPSWSVPSRAIVTNRHQVADGLLEAGCIKFGKFTLKSGLESPIYLDLRQLISFPTLLQRVGAAYLPILRKLQFASLAGLPYAAIPIATAISTLSGWPMIYPRKEAKTYGTKAEIEGLYAVGDQVVVIDDLATTGGSKFEAIEKLTAAGLTVKDVVVLIDRQSGAKQALAEAGIQFHAVFTLTELLDYWEKTGKVSAAEIQAARDFIACTP
;
A
#
# COMPACT_ATOMS: atom_id res chain seq x y z
N ASP A 1 34.26 24.96 5.20
CA ASP A 1 33.17 24.07 5.63
C ASP A 1 33.56 22.66 5.22
N ASP A 2 33.94 21.85 6.19
CA ASP A 2 34.42 20.49 5.99
C ASP A 2 33.22 19.53 5.74
N PRO A 3 33.18 18.83 4.60
CA PRO A 3 32.10 17.90 4.29
C PRO A 3 31.97 16.74 5.30
N GLN A 4 33.06 16.39 6.02
CA GLN A 4 33.04 15.37 7.07
C GLN A 4 32.34 15.87 8.35
N GLN A 5 32.50 17.14 8.72
CA GLN A 5 31.77 17.71 9.85
C GLN A 5 30.28 17.86 9.60
N ALA A 6 29.89 18.21 8.37
CA ALA A 6 28.48 18.25 7.95
C ALA A 6 27.82 16.85 8.02
N ALA A 7 28.57 15.79 7.61
CA ALA A 7 28.08 14.40 7.69
C ALA A 7 27.94 13.89 9.12
N ILE A 8 28.81 14.31 10.05
CA ILE A 8 28.74 13.95 11.48
C ILE A 8 27.52 14.65 12.10
N GLY A 9 27.32 15.94 11.88
CA GLY A 9 26.17 16.68 12.40
C GLY A 9 24.83 16.13 11.90
N PHE A 10 24.79 15.62 10.66
CA PHE A 10 23.59 15.00 10.09
C PHE A 10 23.29 13.61 10.70
N ARG A 11 24.34 12.79 10.97
CA ARG A 11 24.20 11.51 11.68
C ARG A 11 23.70 11.71 13.10
N ASP A 12 24.19 12.71 13.79
CA ASP A 12 23.77 13.07 15.15
C ASP A 12 22.34 13.61 15.17
N ALA A 13 21.92 14.40 14.19
CA ALA A 13 20.53 14.84 14.02
C ALA A 13 19.56 13.68 13.78
N ILE A 14 19.96 12.68 12.97
CA ILE A 14 19.20 11.44 12.79
C ILE A 14 19.13 10.64 14.09
N ARG A 15 20.24 10.51 14.82
CA ARG A 15 20.32 9.81 16.10
C ARG A 15 19.45 10.48 17.16
N ILE A 16 19.46 11.81 17.25
CA ILE A 16 18.59 12.59 18.13
C ILE A 16 17.11 12.43 17.72
N GLY A 17 16.82 12.38 16.42
CA GLY A 17 15.48 12.11 15.91
C GLY A 17 14.95 10.72 16.26
N VAL A 18 15.82 9.69 16.26
CA VAL A 18 15.48 8.32 16.65
C VAL A 18 15.32 8.20 18.17
N GLU A 19 16.16 8.85 18.96
CA GLU A 19 16.03 8.91 20.42
C GLU A 19 14.76 9.67 20.86
N LYS A 20 14.44 10.78 20.19
CA LYS A 20 13.18 11.52 20.41
C LYS A 20 11.94 10.71 20.05
N ARG A 21 12.01 9.73 19.14
CA ARG A 21 10.87 8.85 18.83
C ARG A 21 10.44 8.01 20.03
N ARG A 22 11.35 7.64 20.94
CA ARG A 22 11.02 6.95 22.18
C ARG A 22 10.27 7.82 23.19
N THR A 23 10.24 9.14 22.98
CA THR A 23 9.61 10.14 23.86
C THR A 23 8.56 11.01 23.15
N VAL A 24 8.08 10.63 21.94
CA VAL A 24 6.97 11.35 21.31
C VAL A 24 5.78 11.29 22.26
N PRO A 25 5.23 12.45 22.69
CA PRO A 25 4.01 12.45 23.48
C PRO A 25 2.96 11.65 22.74
N SER A 26 2.24 10.79 23.44
CA SER A 26 1.09 10.09 22.89
C SER A 26 0.08 11.15 22.47
N TRP A 27 0.13 11.58 21.21
CA TRP A 27 -0.96 12.31 20.62
C TRP A 27 -2.15 11.36 20.70
N SER A 28 -3.08 11.66 21.62
CA SER A 28 -4.31 10.89 21.71
C SER A 28 -5.03 11.01 20.38
N VAL A 29 -4.87 9.99 19.54
CA VAL A 29 -5.71 9.86 18.35
C VAL A 29 -7.14 9.80 18.86
N PRO A 30 -8.04 10.72 18.46
CA PRO A 30 -9.42 10.63 18.86
C PRO A 30 -9.92 9.25 18.42
N SER A 31 -10.31 8.41 19.37
CA SER A 31 -10.80 7.06 19.10
C SER A 31 -12.25 7.14 18.57
N ARG A 32 -12.41 7.78 17.43
CA ARG A 32 -13.58 7.55 16.61
C ARG A 32 -13.31 6.29 15.83
N ALA A 33 -13.67 5.14 16.40
CA ALA A 33 -13.64 3.87 15.69
C ALA A 33 -14.48 4.03 14.42
N ILE A 34 -13.81 4.24 13.27
CA ILE A 34 -14.46 4.13 11.97
C ILE A 34 -14.75 2.64 11.82
N VAL A 35 -15.97 2.23 12.15
CA VAL A 35 -16.45 0.88 11.87
C VAL A 35 -16.56 0.80 10.34
N THR A 36 -15.56 0.24 9.71
CA THR A 36 -15.52 0.10 8.24
C THR A 36 -16.25 -1.18 7.86
N ASN A 37 -17.37 -1.04 7.19
CA ASN A 37 -17.98 -2.15 6.47
C ASN A 37 -17.22 -2.35 5.15
N ARG A 38 -16.63 -3.53 4.93
CA ARG A 38 -15.91 -3.89 3.69
C ARG A 38 -16.77 -3.64 2.43
N HIS A 39 -18.09 -3.89 2.52
CA HIS A 39 -19.02 -3.64 1.42
C HIS A 39 -19.09 -2.16 1.04
N GLN A 40 -19.07 -1.24 2.02
CA GLN A 40 -19.05 0.19 1.75
C GLN A 40 -17.76 0.64 1.04
N VAL A 41 -16.63 -0.05 1.30
CA VAL A 41 -15.40 0.20 0.53
C VAL A 41 -15.55 -0.32 -0.89
N ALA A 42 -16.04 -1.55 -1.07
CA ALA A 42 -16.26 -2.14 -2.39
C ALA A 42 -17.19 -1.27 -3.26
N ASP A 43 -18.30 -0.80 -2.69
CA ASP A 43 -19.25 0.10 -3.37
C ASP A 43 -18.61 1.43 -3.72
N GLY A 44 -17.91 2.04 -2.76
CA GLY A 44 -17.23 3.31 -2.98
C GLY A 44 -16.15 3.25 -4.07
N LEU A 45 -15.46 2.10 -4.25
CA LEU A 45 -14.49 1.91 -5.32
C LEU A 45 -15.13 1.94 -6.72
N LEU A 46 -16.35 1.40 -6.86
CA LEU A 46 -17.15 1.52 -8.11
C LEU A 46 -17.62 2.96 -8.31
N GLU A 47 -18.27 3.54 -7.31
CA GLU A 47 -18.86 4.89 -7.36
C GLU A 47 -17.81 5.97 -7.65
N ALA A 48 -16.62 5.83 -7.09
CA ALA A 48 -15.48 6.72 -7.35
C ALA A 48 -14.79 6.47 -8.69
N GLY A 49 -15.23 5.46 -9.47
CA GLY A 49 -14.58 5.09 -10.72
C GLY A 49 -13.15 4.54 -10.58
N CYS A 50 -12.79 4.09 -9.37
CA CYS A 50 -11.51 3.40 -9.14
C CYS A 50 -11.48 2.03 -9.81
N ILE A 51 -12.65 1.43 -10.00
CA ILE A 51 -12.85 0.17 -10.73
C ILE A 51 -13.91 0.42 -11.78
N LYS A 52 -13.62 0.03 -13.02
CA LYS A 52 -14.48 0.25 -14.20
C LYS A 52 -14.59 -1.04 -14.99
N PHE A 53 -15.79 -1.32 -15.48
CA PHE A 53 -16.06 -2.39 -16.44
C PHE A 53 -16.22 -1.81 -17.84
N GLY A 54 -15.76 -2.54 -18.86
CA GLY A 54 -15.79 -2.08 -20.26
C GLY A 54 -14.61 -2.65 -21.05
N LYS A 55 -14.23 -2.00 -22.14
CA LYS A 55 -13.06 -2.39 -22.95
C LYS A 55 -11.91 -1.43 -22.68
N PHE A 56 -10.81 -1.94 -22.17
CA PHE A 56 -9.61 -1.16 -21.84
C PHE A 56 -8.37 -1.82 -22.43
N THR A 57 -7.55 -1.06 -23.15
CA THR A 57 -6.26 -1.54 -23.63
C THR A 57 -5.21 -1.34 -22.54
N LEU A 58 -4.62 -2.43 -22.08
CA LEU A 58 -3.53 -2.43 -21.08
C LEU A 58 -2.21 -1.98 -21.73
N LYS A 59 -1.21 -1.66 -20.89
CA LYS A 59 0.16 -1.33 -21.39
C LYS A 59 0.80 -2.46 -22.21
N SER A 60 0.40 -3.70 -21.95
CA SER A 60 0.83 -4.88 -22.71
C SER A 60 0.16 -4.99 -24.09
N GLY A 61 -0.80 -4.12 -24.42
CA GLY A 61 -1.62 -4.21 -25.63
C GLY A 61 -2.81 -5.16 -25.54
N LEU A 62 -2.98 -5.88 -24.42
CA LEU A 62 -4.12 -6.77 -24.18
C LEU A 62 -5.38 -5.96 -23.90
N GLU A 63 -6.51 -6.40 -24.44
CA GLU A 63 -7.81 -5.88 -24.06
C GLU A 63 -8.28 -6.49 -22.74
N SER A 64 -8.64 -5.63 -21.77
CA SER A 64 -9.16 -6.02 -20.48
C SER A 64 -10.60 -5.57 -20.31
N PRO A 65 -11.52 -6.42 -19.83
CA PRO A 65 -12.90 -6.03 -19.55
C PRO A 65 -13.05 -5.28 -18.22
N ILE A 66 -11.97 -5.13 -17.47
CA ILE A 66 -11.94 -4.45 -16.18
C ILE A 66 -10.68 -3.58 -16.05
N TYR A 67 -10.83 -2.39 -15.50
CA TYR A 67 -9.74 -1.46 -15.24
C TYR A 67 -9.75 -0.99 -13.78
N LEU A 68 -8.59 -1.10 -13.13
CA LEU A 68 -8.39 -0.67 -11.75
C LEU A 68 -7.43 0.52 -11.72
N ASP A 69 -7.91 1.65 -11.21
CA ASP A 69 -7.10 2.87 -10.99
C ASP A 69 -7.36 3.44 -9.59
N LEU A 70 -6.64 2.92 -8.64
CA LEU A 70 -6.75 3.30 -7.23
C LEU A 70 -6.09 4.66 -6.90
N ARG A 71 -5.35 5.25 -7.85
CA ARG A 71 -4.79 6.60 -7.71
C ARG A 71 -5.88 7.67 -7.56
N GLN A 72 -7.08 7.40 -8.06
CA GLN A 72 -8.23 8.31 -7.94
C GLN A 72 -8.72 8.46 -6.49
N LEU A 73 -8.39 7.52 -5.59
CA LEU A 73 -8.79 7.57 -4.18
C LEU A 73 -8.41 8.89 -3.48
N ILE A 74 -7.34 9.53 -3.90
CA ILE A 74 -6.88 10.82 -3.35
C ILE A 74 -7.94 11.92 -3.46
N SER A 75 -8.84 11.83 -4.45
CA SER A 75 -9.92 12.79 -4.68
C SER A 75 -11.17 12.52 -3.84
N PHE A 76 -11.22 11.41 -3.09
CA PHE A 76 -12.36 10.97 -2.30
C PHE A 76 -11.98 10.78 -0.82
N PRO A 77 -11.82 11.85 -0.02
CA PRO A 77 -11.26 11.77 1.34
C PRO A 77 -12.00 10.80 2.26
N THR A 78 -13.33 10.78 2.21
CA THR A 78 -14.13 9.86 3.03
C THR A 78 -13.91 8.40 2.63
N LEU A 79 -13.82 8.11 1.33
CA LEU A 79 -13.52 6.76 0.85
C LEU A 79 -12.09 6.36 1.21
N LEU A 80 -11.13 7.26 1.06
CA LEU A 80 -9.73 7.04 1.42
C LEU A 80 -9.59 6.69 2.92
N GLN A 81 -10.31 7.38 3.81
CA GLN A 81 -10.36 7.05 5.24
C GLN A 81 -10.96 5.65 5.48
N ARG A 82 -12.05 5.28 4.80
CA ARG A 82 -12.63 3.94 4.89
C ARG A 82 -11.67 2.87 4.37
N VAL A 83 -10.99 3.13 3.28
CA VAL A 83 -9.92 2.26 2.74
C VAL A 83 -8.83 2.09 3.79
N GLY A 84 -8.29 3.16 4.36
CA GLY A 84 -7.28 3.09 5.43
C GLY A 84 -7.76 2.25 6.63
N ALA A 85 -9.01 2.44 7.05
CA ALA A 85 -9.60 1.67 8.15
C ALA A 85 -9.75 0.17 7.81
N ALA A 86 -9.95 -0.18 6.55
CA ALA A 86 -10.08 -1.58 6.11
C ALA A 86 -8.77 -2.39 6.23
N TYR A 87 -7.60 -1.73 6.25
CA TYR A 87 -6.31 -2.39 6.51
C TYR A 87 -6.10 -2.73 8.00
N LEU A 88 -6.70 -1.97 8.91
CA LEU A 88 -6.42 -2.07 10.35
C LEU A 88 -6.61 -3.48 10.93
N PRO A 89 -7.66 -4.27 10.57
CA PRO A 89 -7.82 -5.63 11.11
C PRO A 89 -6.67 -6.58 10.75
N ILE A 90 -6.02 -6.37 9.60
CA ILE A 90 -4.85 -7.13 9.18
C ILE A 90 -3.62 -6.62 9.94
N LEU A 91 -3.36 -5.32 9.86
CA LEU A 91 -2.16 -4.70 10.42
C LEU A 91 -2.02 -4.86 11.93
N ARG A 92 -3.13 -4.88 12.69
CA ARG A 92 -3.13 -5.13 14.14
C ARG A 92 -2.62 -6.51 14.55
N LYS A 93 -2.53 -7.45 13.62
CA LYS A 93 -2.00 -8.81 13.86
C LYS A 93 -0.51 -8.94 13.53
N LEU A 94 0.08 -7.92 12.91
CA LEU A 94 1.45 -7.91 12.45
C LEU A 94 2.37 -7.16 13.43
N GLN A 95 3.67 -7.45 13.35
CA GLN A 95 4.70 -6.78 14.14
C GLN A 95 5.54 -5.90 13.21
N PHE A 96 5.57 -4.61 13.44
CA PHE A 96 6.36 -3.65 12.66
C PHE A 96 6.60 -2.35 13.44
N ALA A 97 7.65 -1.62 13.09
CA ALA A 97 7.96 -0.30 13.64
C ALA A 97 7.23 0.82 12.86
N SER A 98 7.11 0.68 11.55
CA SER A 98 6.45 1.67 10.69
C SER A 98 5.84 1.06 9.42
N LEU A 99 4.90 1.80 8.82
CA LEU A 99 4.32 1.51 7.52
C LEU A 99 5.28 1.98 6.43
N ALA A 100 5.45 1.21 5.35
CA ALA A 100 6.20 1.62 4.16
C ALA A 100 5.24 1.72 2.97
N GLY A 101 4.73 2.93 2.68
CA GLY A 101 3.80 3.16 1.57
C GLY A 101 4.50 3.20 0.22
N LEU A 102 4.08 2.39 -0.75
CA LEU A 102 4.69 2.38 -2.08
C LEU A 102 4.21 3.55 -2.96
N PRO A 103 5.10 4.19 -3.74
CA PRO A 103 4.69 5.21 -4.70
C PRO A 103 3.87 4.60 -5.85
N TYR A 104 2.79 5.24 -6.32
CA TYR A 104 2.31 6.53 -5.78
C TYR A 104 0.97 6.38 -5.05
N ALA A 105 0.09 5.45 -5.44
CA ALA A 105 -1.27 5.32 -4.93
C ALA A 105 -1.30 4.90 -3.44
N ALA A 106 -0.32 4.11 -3.01
CA ALA A 106 -0.31 3.63 -1.63
C ALA A 106 0.22 4.66 -0.62
N ILE A 107 0.90 5.73 -1.04
CA ILE A 107 1.30 6.80 -0.10
C ILE A 107 0.07 7.44 0.58
N PRO A 108 -0.98 7.90 -0.16
CA PRO A 108 -2.20 8.41 0.47
C PRO A 108 -2.89 7.36 1.36
N ILE A 109 -2.92 6.09 0.94
CA ILE A 109 -3.50 4.99 1.73
C ILE A 109 -2.73 4.82 3.04
N ALA A 110 -1.40 4.72 2.98
CA ALA A 110 -0.54 4.61 4.18
C ALA A 110 -0.67 5.83 5.09
N THR A 111 -0.83 7.04 4.53
CA THR A 111 -1.11 8.26 5.28
C THR A 111 -2.45 8.15 6.02
N ALA A 112 -3.51 7.68 5.35
CA ALA A 112 -4.82 7.47 5.97
C ALA A 112 -4.72 6.42 7.11
N ILE A 113 -4.01 5.31 6.90
CA ILE A 113 -3.75 4.30 7.94
C ILE A 113 -3.00 4.93 9.12
N SER A 114 -1.90 5.65 8.84
CA SER A 114 -1.07 6.30 9.86
C SER A 114 -1.85 7.28 10.72
N THR A 115 -2.68 8.13 10.11
CA THR A 115 -3.52 9.11 10.82
C THR A 115 -4.61 8.47 11.66
N LEU A 116 -5.13 7.30 11.25
CA LEU A 116 -6.15 6.56 11.97
C LEU A 116 -5.58 5.72 13.12
N SER A 117 -4.36 5.22 12.98
CA SER A 117 -3.75 4.26 13.91
C SER A 117 -2.72 4.87 14.86
N GLY A 118 -2.11 5.99 14.45
CA GLY A 118 -0.94 6.57 15.12
C GLY A 118 0.38 5.87 14.76
N TRP A 119 0.40 4.88 13.87
CA TRP A 119 1.64 4.23 13.43
C TRP A 119 2.47 5.17 12.54
N PRO A 120 3.79 5.27 12.75
CA PRO A 120 4.66 6.02 11.86
C PRO A 120 4.63 5.45 10.45
N MET A 121 4.94 6.31 9.46
CA MET A 121 5.11 5.86 8.08
C MET A 121 6.37 6.41 7.44
N ILE A 122 6.90 5.65 6.51
CA ILE A 122 7.98 5.99 5.59
C ILE A 122 7.55 5.64 4.17
N TYR A 123 8.28 6.09 3.17
CA TYR A 123 8.07 5.61 1.80
C TYR A 123 9.36 5.62 0.99
N PRO A 124 9.63 4.59 0.16
CA PRO A 124 10.72 4.61 -0.79
C PRO A 124 10.39 5.58 -1.93
N ARG A 125 11.38 6.33 -2.38
CA ARG A 125 11.24 7.18 -3.55
C ARG A 125 11.24 6.33 -4.82
N LYS A 126 10.43 6.70 -5.80
CA LYS A 126 10.48 6.05 -7.11
C LYS A 126 11.78 6.35 -7.85
N GLU A 127 12.24 7.60 -7.75
CA GLU A 127 13.46 8.10 -8.40
C GLU A 127 14.49 8.50 -7.34
N ALA A 128 15.76 8.15 -7.57
CA ALA A 128 16.85 8.54 -6.69
C ALA A 128 17.04 10.08 -6.74
N LYS A 129 17.31 10.69 -5.59
CA LYS A 129 17.70 12.11 -5.53
C LYS A 129 19.06 12.31 -6.18
N THR A 130 19.14 13.21 -7.14
CA THR A 130 20.42 13.63 -7.75
C THR A 130 21.16 14.65 -6.90
N TYR A 131 20.49 15.30 -5.94
CA TYR A 131 21.03 16.36 -5.09
C TYR A 131 20.75 16.09 -3.60
N GLY A 132 21.61 16.62 -2.73
CA GLY A 132 21.47 16.55 -1.28
C GLY A 132 21.87 15.20 -0.68
N THR A 133 21.12 14.71 0.30
CA THR A 133 21.45 13.50 1.10
C THR A 133 21.35 12.19 0.36
N LYS A 134 21.00 12.18 -0.94
CA LYS A 134 20.74 10.96 -1.73
C LYS A 134 19.79 9.96 -1.04
N ALA A 135 18.92 10.45 -0.13
CA ALA A 135 17.99 9.60 0.59
C ALA A 135 17.02 8.93 -0.40
N GLU A 136 17.00 7.62 -0.40
CA GLU A 136 16.07 6.82 -1.21
C GLU A 136 14.75 6.56 -0.47
N ILE A 137 14.72 6.80 0.84
CA ILE A 137 13.55 6.61 1.71
C ILE A 137 13.28 7.93 2.44
N GLU A 138 12.03 8.35 2.42
CA GLU A 138 11.54 9.52 3.15
C GLU A 138 10.87 9.08 4.46
N GLY A 139 11.00 9.92 5.49
CA GLY A 139 10.56 9.64 6.85
C GLY A 139 11.71 9.24 7.77
N LEU A 140 11.40 8.95 9.03
CA LEU A 140 12.38 8.59 10.05
C LEU A 140 12.33 7.08 10.31
N TYR A 141 13.47 6.43 10.28
CA TYR A 141 13.63 5.00 10.55
C TYR A 141 14.99 4.73 11.19
N ALA A 142 15.15 3.57 11.80
CA ALA A 142 16.44 3.07 12.28
C ALA A 142 16.83 1.81 11.53
N VAL A 143 18.14 1.61 11.33
CA VAL A 143 18.68 0.35 10.79
C VAL A 143 18.25 -0.80 11.70
N GLY A 144 17.72 -1.87 11.11
CA GLY A 144 17.17 -3.02 11.82
C GLY A 144 15.67 -2.92 12.11
N ASP A 145 15.02 -1.75 11.84
CA ASP A 145 13.57 -1.65 11.99
C ASP A 145 12.87 -2.62 11.03
N GLN A 146 11.88 -3.34 11.55
CA GLN A 146 10.95 -4.10 10.70
C GLN A 146 9.83 -3.19 10.22
N VAL A 147 9.58 -3.19 8.92
CA VAL A 147 8.51 -2.39 8.31
C VAL A 147 7.51 -3.28 7.58
N VAL A 148 6.24 -2.85 7.53
CA VAL A 148 5.20 -3.49 6.72
C VAL A 148 4.98 -2.68 5.45
N VAL A 149 5.09 -3.33 4.30
CA VAL A 149 4.85 -2.68 3.00
C VAL A 149 3.36 -2.55 2.77
N ILE A 150 2.93 -1.33 2.43
CA ILE A 150 1.55 -1.00 2.05
C ILE A 150 1.54 -0.69 0.57
N ASP A 151 0.68 -1.39 -0.18
CA ASP A 151 0.44 -1.07 -1.59
C ASP A 151 -1.05 -1.07 -1.92
N ASP A 152 -1.43 -0.53 -3.05
CA ASP A 152 -2.83 -0.43 -3.48
C ASP A 152 -3.29 -1.71 -4.19
N LEU A 153 -2.49 -2.23 -5.11
CA LEU A 153 -2.85 -3.32 -6.01
C LEU A 153 -1.70 -4.31 -6.17
N ALA A 154 -1.98 -5.59 -6.10
CA ALA A 154 -1.04 -6.63 -6.47
C ALA A 154 -1.41 -7.32 -7.79
N THR A 155 -0.43 -7.41 -8.69
CA THR A 155 -0.48 -8.19 -9.93
C THR A 155 0.55 -9.32 -9.85
N THR A 156 1.70 -9.17 -10.49
CA THR A 156 2.82 -10.14 -10.46
C THR A 156 3.83 -9.90 -9.34
N GLY A 157 3.78 -8.76 -8.66
CA GLY A 157 4.67 -8.44 -7.54
C GLY A 157 5.92 -7.63 -7.88
N GLY A 158 6.25 -7.38 -9.15
CA GLY A 158 7.50 -6.74 -9.55
C GLY A 158 7.81 -5.41 -8.84
N SER A 159 6.85 -4.47 -8.80
CA SER A 159 7.02 -3.17 -8.11
C SER A 159 7.27 -3.31 -6.62
N LYS A 160 6.79 -4.40 -6.01
CA LYS A 160 6.98 -4.70 -4.59
C LYS A 160 8.39 -5.13 -4.32
N PHE A 161 8.95 -5.99 -5.17
CA PHE A 161 10.35 -6.42 -5.05
C PHE A 161 11.33 -5.26 -5.20
N GLU A 162 11.14 -4.38 -6.20
CA GLU A 162 11.95 -3.16 -6.35
C GLU A 162 11.93 -2.27 -5.09
N ALA A 163 10.76 -2.13 -4.47
CA ALA A 163 10.63 -1.34 -3.25
C ALA A 163 11.26 -2.05 -2.03
N ILE A 164 11.10 -3.36 -1.93
CA ILE A 164 11.68 -4.19 -0.86
C ILE A 164 13.21 -4.16 -0.93
N GLU A 165 13.79 -4.23 -2.13
CA GLU A 165 15.23 -4.09 -2.33
C GLU A 165 15.75 -2.74 -1.80
N LYS A 166 15.07 -1.62 -2.10
CA LYS A 166 15.43 -0.28 -1.58
C LYS A 166 15.33 -0.22 -0.06
N LEU A 167 14.27 -0.77 0.51
CA LEU A 167 14.08 -0.82 1.97
C LEU A 167 15.17 -1.64 2.64
N THR A 168 15.49 -2.80 2.08
CA THR A 168 16.54 -3.71 2.58
C THR A 168 17.94 -3.09 2.45
N ALA A 169 18.23 -2.42 1.33
CA ALA A 169 19.48 -1.70 1.14
C ALA A 169 19.69 -0.56 2.14
N ALA A 170 18.59 0.02 2.66
CA ALA A 170 18.62 1.00 3.73
C ALA A 170 18.73 0.37 5.16
N GLY A 171 18.88 -0.96 5.25
CA GLY A 171 19.01 -1.70 6.49
C GLY A 171 17.69 -2.01 7.19
N LEU A 172 16.57 -1.93 6.49
CA LEU A 172 15.24 -2.28 7.00
C LEU A 172 14.91 -3.74 6.71
N THR A 173 14.02 -4.32 7.50
CA THR A 173 13.51 -5.69 7.30
C THR A 173 12.05 -5.65 6.88
N VAL A 174 11.72 -6.35 5.79
CA VAL A 174 10.34 -6.52 5.31
C VAL A 174 9.94 -7.98 5.47
N LYS A 175 8.90 -8.25 6.25
CA LYS A 175 8.32 -9.59 6.41
C LYS A 175 6.90 -9.68 5.86
N ASP A 176 6.21 -8.56 5.76
CA ASP A 176 4.81 -8.51 5.42
C ASP A 176 4.54 -7.44 4.34
N VAL A 177 3.71 -7.80 3.37
CA VAL A 177 3.14 -6.91 2.36
C VAL A 177 1.62 -6.96 2.49
N VAL A 178 0.97 -5.80 2.60
CA VAL A 178 -0.49 -5.68 2.68
C VAL A 178 -0.98 -4.79 1.54
N VAL A 179 -1.93 -5.28 0.75
CA VAL A 179 -2.53 -4.56 -0.38
C VAL A 179 -4.03 -4.35 -0.21
N LEU A 180 -4.61 -3.37 -0.91
CA LEU A 180 -6.06 -3.21 -0.94
C LEU A 180 -6.68 -4.33 -1.77
N ILE A 181 -6.18 -4.57 -2.97
CA ILE A 181 -6.73 -5.56 -3.90
C ILE A 181 -5.62 -6.50 -4.41
N ASP A 182 -5.83 -7.79 -4.22
CA ASP A 182 -5.09 -8.84 -4.90
C ASP A 182 -5.82 -9.20 -6.21
N ARG A 183 -5.16 -8.98 -7.35
CA ARG A 183 -5.66 -9.42 -8.66
C ARG A 183 -5.54 -10.93 -8.90
N GLN A 184 -4.87 -11.63 -7.98
CA GLN A 184 -4.64 -13.08 -8.07
C GLN A 184 -3.80 -13.50 -9.30
N SER A 185 -2.84 -12.64 -9.69
CA SER A 185 -1.94 -12.84 -10.84
C SER A 185 -0.51 -13.23 -10.40
N GLY A 186 -0.37 -14.07 -9.38
CA GLY A 186 0.90 -14.67 -8.97
C GLY A 186 1.70 -13.93 -7.88
N ALA A 187 1.37 -12.68 -7.51
CA ALA A 187 2.12 -11.92 -6.50
C ALA A 187 2.25 -12.64 -5.15
N LYS A 188 1.19 -13.32 -4.71
CA LYS A 188 1.15 -14.08 -3.45
C LYS A 188 2.21 -15.19 -3.44
N GLN A 189 2.30 -15.96 -4.53
CA GLN A 189 3.25 -17.05 -4.65
C GLN A 189 4.69 -16.51 -4.71
N ALA A 190 4.94 -15.51 -5.57
CA ALA A 190 6.27 -14.91 -5.73
C ALA A 190 6.81 -14.33 -4.41
N LEU A 191 5.98 -13.64 -3.63
CA LEU A 191 6.37 -13.11 -2.31
C LEU A 191 6.61 -14.23 -1.29
N ALA A 192 5.78 -15.29 -1.30
CA ALA A 192 5.98 -16.44 -0.42
C ALA A 192 7.30 -17.17 -0.69
N GLU A 193 7.69 -17.33 -1.96
CA GLU A 193 8.97 -17.91 -2.37
C GLU A 193 10.17 -17.07 -1.88
N ALA A 194 9.98 -15.74 -1.74
CA ALA A 194 10.97 -14.84 -1.13
C ALA A 194 10.89 -14.77 0.41
N GLY A 195 10.05 -15.60 1.06
CA GLY A 195 9.89 -15.62 2.51
C GLY A 195 9.07 -14.45 3.07
N ILE A 196 8.29 -13.75 2.23
CA ILE A 196 7.48 -12.60 2.59
C ILE A 196 6.00 -12.99 2.65
N GLN A 197 5.34 -12.66 3.77
CA GLN A 197 3.91 -12.89 3.93
C GLN A 197 3.10 -11.86 3.16
N PHE A 198 2.12 -12.35 2.40
CA PHE A 198 1.24 -11.51 1.58
C PHE A 198 -0.17 -11.49 2.15
N HIS A 199 -0.72 -10.31 2.30
CA HIS A 199 -2.06 -10.05 2.82
C HIS A 199 -2.82 -9.13 1.87
N ALA A 200 -4.11 -9.35 1.72
CA ALA A 200 -4.99 -8.47 0.93
C ALA A 200 -6.25 -8.12 1.72
N VAL A 201 -6.72 -6.89 1.59
CA VAL A 201 -8.03 -6.49 2.12
C VAL A 201 -9.13 -7.17 1.30
N PHE A 202 -8.96 -7.20 -0.02
CA PHE A 202 -9.85 -7.90 -0.95
C PHE A 202 -9.05 -8.72 -1.97
N THR A 203 -9.60 -9.85 -2.37
CA THR A 203 -9.26 -10.42 -3.67
C THR A 203 -10.20 -9.85 -4.74
N LEU A 204 -9.75 -9.85 -6.00
CA LEU A 204 -10.62 -9.39 -7.08
C LEU A 204 -11.85 -10.29 -7.23
N THR A 205 -11.70 -11.60 -7.02
CA THR A 205 -12.82 -12.55 -7.02
C THR A 205 -13.87 -12.19 -5.97
N GLU A 206 -13.48 -11.89 -4.72
CA GLU A 206 -14.42 -11.46 -3.66
C GLU A 206 -15.21 -10.21 -4.04
N LEU A 207 -14.57 -9.24 -4.72
CA LEU A 207 -15.25 -8.04 -5.19
C LEU A 207 -16.25 -8.35 -6.30
N LEU A 208 -15.88 -9.18 -7.28
CA LEU A 208 -16.76 -9.61 -8.36
C LEU A 208 -17.98 -10.36 -7.82
N ASP A 209 -17.79 -11.30 -6.89
CA ASP A 209 -18.86 -12.07 -6.26
C ASP A 209 -19.84 -11.18 -5.50
N TYR A 210 -19.31 -10.18 -4.79
CA TYR A 210 -20.13 -9.21 -4.08
C TYR A 210 -20.97 -8.35 -5.02
N TRP A 211 -20.39 -7.81 -6.08
CA TRP A 211 -21.12 -6.94 -7.03
C TRP A 211 -22.13 -7.71 -7.86
N GLU A 212 -21.84 -8.96 -8.23
CA GLU A 212 -22.83 -9.85 -8.88
C GLU A 212 -24.02 -10.11 -7.97
N LYS A 213 -23.76 -10.53 -6.73
CA LYS A 213 -24.81 -10.83 -5.73
C LYS A 213 -25.69 -9.62 -5.42
N THR A 214 -25.12 -8.42 -5.47
CA THR A 214 -25.86 -7.18 -5.16
C THR A 214 -26.46 -6.51 -6.39
N GLY A 215 -26.23 -7.06 -7.61
CA GLY A 215 -26.72 -6.50 -8.86
C GLY A 215 -26.11 -5.16 -9.25
N LYS A 216 -24.96 -4.80 -8.68
CA LYS A 216 -24.28 -3.52 -8.95
C LYS A 216 -23.54 -3.49 -10.28
N VAL A 217 -23.16 -4.67 -10.76
CA VAL A 217 -22.52 -4.89 -12.07
C VAL A 217 -23.29 -5.99 -12.77
N SER A 218 -23.44 -5.88 -14.08
CA SER A 218 -24.18 -6.87 -14.86
C SER A 218 -23.47 -8.23 -14.86
N ALA A 219 -24.23 -9.33 -14.93
CA ALA A 219 -23.66 -10.68 -14.98
C ALA A 219 -22.72 -10.89 -16.18
N ALA A 220 -22.99 -10.22 -17.31
CA ALA A 220 -22.14 -10.30 -18.50
C ALA A 220 -20.76 -9.66 -18.26
N GLU A 221 -20.70 -8.48 -17.60
CA GLU A 221 -19.45 -7.79 -17.26
C GLU A 221 -18.66 -8.58 -16.22
N ILE A 222 -19.33 -9.13 -15.22
CA ILE A 222 -18.71 -10.00 -14.21
C ILE A 222 -18.09 -11.23 -14.85
N GLN A 223 -18.84 -11.92 -15.74
CA GLN A 223 -18.35 -13.11 -16.42
C GLN A 223 -17.13 -12.79 -17.30
N ALA A 224 -17.19 -11.72 -18.07
CA ALA A 224 -16.05 -11.28 -18.88
C ALA A 224 -14.80 -11.00 -18.04
N ALA A 225 -14.97 -10.36 -16.86
CA ALA A 225 -13.86 -10.11 -15.94
C ALA A 225 -13.28 -11.40 -15.35
N ARG A 226 -14.13 -12.38 -14.99
CA ARG A 226 -13.69 -13.71 -14.50
C ARG A 226 -12.90 -14.46 -15.57
N ASP A 227 -13.41 -14.51 -16.81
CA ASP A 227 -12.76 -15.17 -17.93
C ASP A 227 -11.38 -14.56 -18.20
N PHE A 228 -11.29 -13.24 -18.16
CA PHE A 228 -10.03 -12.53 -18.33
C PHE A 228 -9.01 -12.87 -17.23
N ILE A 229 -9.42 -12.91 -15.96
CA ILE A 229 -8.55 -13.27 -14.83
C ILE A 229 -8.06 -14.72 -14.98
N ALA A 230 -8.93 -15.64 -15.37
CA ALA A 230 -8.59 -17.05 -15.56
C ALA A 230 -7.60 -17.29 -16.71
N CYS A 231 -7.64 -16.45 -17.75
CA CYS A 231 -6.75 -16.53 -18.92
C CYS A 231 -5.45 -15.73 -18.80
N THR A 232 -5.33 -14.88 -17.75
CA THR A 232 -4.16 -13.98 -17.60
C THR A 232 -3.36 -14.44 -16.38
N PRO A 233 -2.18 -15.07 -16.59
CA PRO A 233 -1.33 -15.55 -15.50
C PRO A 233 -0.73 -14.42 -14.67
#